data_ee18a82551f6b82e749a36de581044dc
#
_entry.id   ee18a82551f6b82e749a36de581044dc
#
_cell.length_a   1.000
_cell.length_b   1.000
_cell.length_c   1.000
_cell.angle_alpha   90.00
_cell.angle_beta   90.00
_cell.angle_gamma   90.00
#
_symmetry.space_group_name_H-M   'P 1'
#
loop_
_entity.id
_entity.type
_entity.pdbx_description
1 polymer ?
#
loop_
_entity_poly.entity_id
_entity_poly.type
_entity_poly.pdbx_seq_one_letter_code
_entity_poly.pdbx_strand_id
1 'polypeptide(L)'
;MKEVNDYFVPWLKGEKMYLSSHIELAWENKSLHRLMSNENPLPPSRKVLDAISRYGKIANRYPEQGKDVRKKIAVINKLDGMGNVLIGNGSSEVFDMIWRSFLQPGDEVIQHTPCFGIYKLRCKALGGKLVSVPMIYRDNQLLFDADGIIKAISPKTKIIVVANPNNPTGNFMDGKDFVKIAETGLPFVVDEAYVEYAGLAKSQVALVNKYKNVMITRTLSKAYGLAGMRFGYMLANEQVIAQIAAMLIPWNVGTIAMWAALAALEDVKALEERVKFNNEAITYYENELKDVPGLVVFHSYGNYILLDGHGAGKKGDDMIAFALKRGLILRPQEPIYGNDGFFRLTIGSKKENQMAVKAIKDFFKS
;
A
#
# COMPACT_ATOMS: atom_id res chain seq x y z
N MET A 1 7.49 37.67 -24.33
CA MET A 1 8.36 37.00 -23.34
C MET A 1 7.68 35.69 -22.95
N LYS A 2 8.45 34.61 -22.76
CA LYS A 2 7.88 33.37 -22.21
C LYS A 2 7.47 33.60 -20.75
N GLU A 3 6.32 33.09 -20.33
CA GLU A 3 5.90 33.07 -18.94
C GLU A 3 6.50 31.85 -18.21
N VAL A 4 6.53 31.88 -16.86
CA VAL A 4 7.07 30.76 -16.06
C VAL A 4 6.38 29.43 -16.39
N ASN A 5 5.10 29.48 -16.74
CA ASN A 5 4.31 28.29 -17.14
C ASN A 5 4.83 27.61 -18.42
N ASP A 6 5.56 28.32 -19.26
CA ASP A 6 6.14 27.75 -20.50
C ASP A 6 7.35 26.87 -20.24
N TYR A 7 7.96 26.99 -19.04
CA TYR A 7 9.15 26.24 -18.66
C TYR A 7 8.83 24.94 -17.89
N PHE A 8 7.59 24.74 -17.42
CA PHE A 8 7.21 23.47 -16.82
C PHE A 8 7.23 22.35 -17.87
N VAL A 9 7.67 21.16 -17.43
CA VAL A 9 7.60 19.96 -18.28
C VAL A 9 6.17 19.70 -18.71
N PRO A 10 5.92 19.29 -19.98
CA PRO A 10 4.57 19.22 -20.54
C PRO A 10 3.60 18.34 -19.76
N TRP A 11 4.11 17.23 -19.19
CA TRP A 11 3.29 16.25 -18.48
C TRP A 11 2.86 16.68 -17.07
N LEU A 12 3.38 17.80 -16.53
CA LEU A 12 2.90 18.39 -15.27
C LEU A 12 1.83 19.47 -15.49
N LYS A 13 1.66 19.94 -16.72
CA LYS A 13 0.67 20.98 -17.01
C LYS A 13 -0.74 20.46 -16.76
N GLY A 14 -1.48 21.13 -15.90
CA GLY A 14 -2.85 20.76 -15.53
C GLY A 14 -2.96 19.63 -14.48
N GLU A 15 -1.84 19.06 -14.04
CA GLU A 15 -1.87 18.07 -12.94
C GLU A 15 -2.15 18.75 -11.61
N LYS A 16 -2.98 18.09 -10.79
CA LYS A 16 -3.33 18.57 -9.46
C LYS A 16 -2.58 17.79 -8.40
N MET A 17 -2.28 18.47 -7.30
CA MET A 17 -1.74 17.81 -6.10
C MET A 17 -2.67 16.67 -5.65
N TYR A 18 -2.09 15.55 -5.23
CA TYR A 18 -2.86 14.49 -4.58
C TYR A 18 -3.40 14.99 -3.25
N LEU A 19 -4.67 15.33 -3.23
CA LEU A 19 -5.39 15.76 -2.05
C LEU A 19 -6.22 14.59 -1.52
N SER A 20 -6.15 14.39 -0.21
CA SER A 20 -7.04 13.46 0.49
C SER A 20 -8.01 14.25 1.36
N SER A 21 -9.04 14.82 0.75
CA SER A 21 -10.10 15.58 1.44
C SER A 21 -10.67 14.84 2.65
N HIS A 22 -10.70 13.51 2.60
CA HIS A 22 -11.17 12.68 3.71
C HIS A 22 -10.23 12.72 4.92
N ILE A 23 -8.90 12.85 4.70
CA ILE A 23 -7.93 13.00 5.79
C ILE A 23 -8.10 14.37 6.43
N GLU A 24 -8.23 15.43 5.63
CA GLU A 24 -8.45 16.79 6.13
C GLU A 24 -9.73 16.86 6.95
N LEU A 25 -10.86 16.36 6.42
CA LEU A 25 -12.12 16.26 7.13
C LEU A 25 -11.98 15.56 8.49
N ALA A 26 -11.21 14.46 8.54
CA ALA A 26 -11.00 13.70 9.78
C ALA A 26 -10.09 14.42 10.79
N TRP A 27 -9.22 15.32 10.36
CA TRP A 27 -8.43 16.18 11.25
C TRP A 27 -9.25 17.37 11.77
N GLU A 28 -10.11 17.94 10.94
CA GLU A 28 -11.01 19.04 11.31
C GLU A 28 -12.12 18.58 12.26
N ASN A 29 -12.66 17.38 12.04
CA ASN A 29 -13.71 16.82 12.88
C ASN A 29 -13.30 15.52 13.57
N LYS A 30 -12.79 15.63 14.80
CA LYS A 30 -12.33 14.51 15.64
C LYS A 30 -13.43 13.56 16.09
N SER A 31 -14.72 13.90 15.93
CA SER A 31 -15.83 13.01 16.23
C SER A 31 -16.05 11.95 15.14
N LEU A 32 -15.44 12.11 13.98
CA LEU A 32 -15.55 11.17 12.86
C LEU A 32 -14.59 9.99 13.02
N HIS A 33 -15.09 8.81 12.76
CA HIS A 33 -14.32 7.57 12.78
C HIS A 33 -13.62 7.30 11.43
N ARG A 34 -12.31 7.06 11.45
CA ARG A 34 -11.42 7.04 10.28
C ARG A 34 -11.29 5.64 9.69
N LEU A 35 -12.21 5.23 8.82
CA LEU A 35 -12.18 3.91 8.17
C LEU A 35 -11.82 4.01 6.67
N MET A 36 -10.92 4.92 6.25
CA MET A 36 -10.64 5.22 4.84
C MET A 36 -9.20 5.00 4.38
N SER A 37 -8.19 5.10 5.25
CA SER A 37 -6.77 5.21 4.85
C SER A 37 -5.91 3.97 5.17
N ASN A 38 -6.54 2.87 5.58
CA ASN A 38 -5.86 1.65 5.99
C ASN A 38 -4.82 1.92 7.10
N GLU A 39 -5.19 2.80 8.05
CA GLU A 39 -4.43 3.02 9.27
C GLU A 39 -4.67 1.90 10.26
N ASN A 40 -3.72 1.63 11.14
CA ASN A 40 -3.91 0.67 12.23
C ASN A 40 -4.64 1.34 13.38
N PRO A 41 -5.75 0.78 13.90
CA PRO A 41 -6.51 1.40 14.99
C PRO A 41 -5.81 1.32 16.35
N LEU A 42 -4.81 0.45 16.50
CA LEU A 42 -4.07 0.27 17.73
C LEU A 42 -2.91 1.27 17.81
N PRO A 43 -2.71 1.95 18.96
CA PRO A 43 -1.62 2.91 19.13
C PRO A 43 -0.25 2.24 19.03
N PRO A 44 0.84 3.00 18.79
CA PRO A 44 2.19 2.47 18.86
C PRO A 44 2.49 1.76 20.20
N SER A 45 3.30 0.71 20.16
CA SER A 45 3.66 -0.03 21.38
C SER A 45 4.52 0.81 22.33
N ARG A 46 4.60 0.39 23.59
CA ARG A 46 5.42 1.07 24.59
C ARG A 46 6.88 1.21 24.16
N LYS A 47 7.46 0.14 23.58
CA LYS A 47 8.84 0.19 23.05
C LYS A 47 9.03 1.27 21.99
N VAL A 48 8.06 1.43 21.10
CA VAL A 48 8.09 2.47 20.06
C VAL A 48 7.97 3.86 20.66
N LEU A 49 7.05 4.07 21.61
CA LEU A 49 6.88 5.35 22.29
C LEU A 49 8.13 5.76 23.07
N ASP A 50 8.79 4.81 23.75
CA ASP A 50 10.04 5.05 24.48
C ASP A 50 11.19 5.42 23.52
N ALA A 51 11.27 4.77 22.35
CA ALA A 51 12.23 5.13 21.31
C ALA A 51 11.99 6.54 20.79
N ILE A 52 10.74 6.90 20.47
CA ILE A 52 10.37 8.26 20.03
C ILE A 52 10.79 9.30 21.08
N SER A 53 10.46 9.08 22.35
CA SER A 53 10.81 9.99 23.45
C SER A 53 12.31 10.12 23.62
N ARG A 54 13.07 9.01 23.57
CA ARG A 54 14.51 8.99 23.72
C ARG A 54 15.21 9.76 22.59
N TYR A 55 14.87 9.46 21.35
CA TYR A 55 15.55 10.02 20.18
C TYR A 55 15.02 11.39 19.76
N GLY A 56 13.85 11.78 20.24
CA GLY A 56 13.37 13.17 20.16
C GLY A 56 14.31 14.19 20.83
N LYS A 57 15.06 13.77 21.86
CA LYS A 57 16.03 14.62 22.58
C LYS A 57 17.25 15.03 21.75
N ILE A 58 17.51 14.35 20.64
CA ILE A 58 18.62 14.63 19.73
C ILE A 58 18.14 15.05 18.33
N ALA A 59 16.90 15.53 18.22
CA ALA A 59 16.31 15.98 16.95
C ALA A 59 17.09 17.15 16.27
N ASN A 60 17.96 17.83 17.01
CA ASN A 60 18.88 18.87 16.52
C ASN A 60 20.11 18.32 15.79
N ARG A 61 20.24 17.00 15.61
CA ARG A 61 21.36 16.36 14.92
C ARG A 61 20.87 15.69 13.64
N TYR A 62 21.70 15.73 12.60
CA TYR A 62 21.42 14.95 11.40
C TYR A 62 21.35 13.47 11.71
N PRO A 63 20.45 12.72 11.02
CA PRO A 63 20.35 11.28 11.19
C PRO A 63 21.60 10.56 10.64
N GLU A 64 21.88 9.39 11.20
CA GLU A 64 22.77 8.43 10.57
C GLU A 64 22.07 7.76 9.37
N GLN A 65 22.79 6.94 8.59
CA GLN A 65 22.21 6.34 7.37
C GLN A 65 21.39 5.06 7.60
N GLY A 66 20.83 4.88 8.81
CA GLY A 66 19.96 3.75 9.12
C GLY A 66 20.66 2.41 9.22
N LYS A 67 21.93 2.38 9.64
CA LYS A 67 22.75 1.16 9.73
C LYS A 67 22.06 0.05 10.52
N ASP A 68 21.58 0.35 11.72
CA ASP A 68 21.01 -0.66 12.61
C ASP A 68 19.64 -1.16 12.13
N VAL A 69 18.78 -0.24 11.68
CA VAL A 69 17.46 -0.62 11.14
C VAL A 69 17.60 -1.41 9.83
N ARG A 70 18.54 -1.06 8.94
CA ARG A 70 18.81 -1.81 7.71
C ARG A 70 19.35 -3.22 8.00
N LYS A 71 20.27 -3.36 8.96
CA LYS A 71 20.75 -4.67 9.42
C LYS A 71 19.60 -5.53 9.96
N LYS A 72 18.74 -4.93 10.81
CA LYS A 72 17.57 -5.65 11.37
C LYS A 72 16.63 -6.11 10.27
N ILE A 73 16.34 -5.26 9.28
CA ILE A 73 15.50 -5.61 8.13
C ILE A 73 16.12 -6.76 7.33
N ALA A 74 17.42 -6.73 7.04
CA ALA A 74 18.10 -7.79 6.31
C ALA A 74 17.99 -9.14 7.05
N VAL A 75 18.24 -9.15 8.36
CA VAL A 75 18.13 -10.36 9.20
C VAL A 75 16.71 -10.93 9.19
N ILE A 76 15.68 -10.11 9.39
CA ILE A 76 14.29 -10.58 9.39
C ILE A 76 13.91 -11.21 8.05
N ASN A 77 14.48 -10.71 6.95
CA ASN A 77 14.18 -11.15 5.60
C ASN A 77 15.16 -12.21 5.05
N LYS A 78 16.09 -12.68 5.86
CA LYS A 78 17.10 -13.71 5.49
C LYS A 78 17.92 -13.31 4.24
N LEU A 79 18.30 -12.01 4.17
CA LEU A 79 19.15 -11.46 3.14
C LEU A 79 20.60 -11.39 3.63
N ASP A 80 21.56 -11.32 2.70
CA ASP A 80 23.00 -11.38 2.99
C ASP A 80 23.48 -10.23 3.88
N GLY A 81 22.86 -9.05 3.76
CA GLY A 81 23.26 -7.91 4.58
C GLY A 81 22.46 -6.64 4.32
N MET A 82 22.88 -5.57 4.98
CA MET A 82 22.23 -4.25 4.82
C MET A 82 22.40 -3.64 3.41
N GLY A 83 23.31 -4.19 2.59
CA GLY A 83 23.46 -3.83 1.18
C GLY A 83 22.22 -4.16 0.34
N ASN A 84 21.40 -5.11 0.79
CA ASN A 84 20.15 -5.49 0.16
C ASN A 84 18.96 -4.61 0.54
N VAL A 85 19.16 -3.57 1.38
CA VAL A 85 18.08 -2.77 1.95
C VAL A 85 18.26 -1.29 1.64
N LEU A 86 17.23 -0.66 1.05
CA LEU A 86 17.11 0.77 0.89
C LEU A 86 15.94 1.27 1.73
N ILE A 87 16.15 2.31 2.55
CA ILE A 87 15.10 2.93 3.36
C ILE A 87 14.61 4.23 2.72
N GLY A 88 13.34 4.55 2.95
CA GLY A 88 12.71 5.76 2.42
C GLY A 88 11.67 6.34 3.37
N ASN A 89 11.28 7.57 3.09
CA ASN A 89 10.26 8.32 3.83
C ASN A 89 8.84 7.80 3.48
N GLY A 90 8.56 6.57 3.92
CA GLY A 90 7.46 5.71 3.49
C GLY A 90 7.77 5.01 2.15
N SER A 91 7.00 3.98 1.82
CA SER A 91 7.11 3.30 0.53
C SER A 91 6.84 4.22 -0.67
N SER A 92 6.15 5.34 -0.47
CA SER A 92 5.90 6.34 -1.52
C SER A 92 7.19 6.97 -2.04
N GLU A 93 8.17 7.29 -1.18
CA GLU A 93 9.48 7.75 -1.61
C GLU A 93 10.27 6.62 -2.28
N VAL A 94 10.15 5.41 -1.77
CA VAL A 94 10.78 4.22 -2.40
C VAL A 94 10.29 4.05 -3.84
N PHE A 95 8.99 4.15 -4.09
CA PHE A 95 8.44 4.13 -5.45
C PHE A 95 8.97 5.28 -6.31
N ASP A 96 9.06 6.49 -5.76
CA ASP A 96 9.62 7.64 -6.48
C ASP A 96 11.06 7.38 -6.93
N MET A 97 11.89 6.85 -6.04
CA MET A 97 13.27 6.49 -6.37
C MET A 97 13.35 5.40 -7.46
N ILE A 98 12.54 4.33 -7.34
CA ILE A 98 12.49 3.27 -8.35
C ILE A 98 12.06 3.85 -9.69
N TRP A 99 10.93 4.58 -9.75
CA TRP A 99 10.42 5.14 -11.00
C TRP A 99 11.45 6.08 -11.67
N ARG A 100 12.07 6.98 -10.92
CA ARG A 100 13.11 7.89 -11.43
C ARG A 100 14.36 7.17 -11.90
N SER A 101 14.65 5.98 -11.38
CA SER A 101 15.82 5.19 -11.80
C SER A 101 15.62 4.47 -13.13
N PHE A 102 14.37 4.20 -13.53
CA PHE A 102 14.09 3.39 -14.72
C PHE A 102 13.32 4.12 -15.81
N LEU A 103 12.57 5.20 -15.51
CA LEU A 103 11.66 5.83 -16.45
C LEU A 103 12.25 7.08 -17.09
N GLN A 104 12.05 7.18 -18.39
CA GLN A 104 12.11 8.39 -19.19
C GLN A 104 10.69 8.74 -19.70
N PRO A 105 10.46 10.00 -20.14
CA PRO A 105 9.17 10.37 -20.72
C PRO A 105 8.80 9.47 -21.89
N GLY A 106 7.58 8.92 -21.85
CA GLY A 106 7.05 7.99 -22.86
C GLY A 106 7.29 6.50 -22.57
N ASP A 107 8.12 6.16 -21.57
CA ASP A 107 8.29 4.78 -21.10
C ASP A 107 7.03 4.26 -20.41
N GLU A 108 6.89 2.95 -20.33
CA GLU A 108 5.69 2.28 -19.82
C GLU A 108 5.94 1.56 -18.50
N VAL A 109 4.94 1.68 -17.60
CA VAL A 109 4.82 0.89 -16.37
C VAL A 109 3.58 0.02 -16.50
N ILE A 110 3.73 -1.30 -16.37
CA ILE A 110 2.61 -2.24 -16.36
C ILE A 110 2.17 -2.47 -14.91
N GLN A 111 0.86 -2.39 -14.67
CA GLN A 111 0.22 -2.80 -13.42
C GLN A 111 -1.06 -3.57 -13.71
N HIS A 112 -1.58 -4.32 -12.73
CA HIS A 112 -2.97 -4.79 -12.77
C HIS A 112 -3.93 -3.69 -12.30
N THR A 113 -5.21 -3.79 -12.62
CA THR A 113 -6.26 -2.87 -12.15
C THR A 113 -7.50 -3.66 -11.70
N PRO A 114 -8.16 -3.28 -10.58
CA PRO A 114 -7.87 -2.12 -9.72
C PRO A 114 -6.60 -2.28 -8.88
N CYS A 115 -5.92 -1.16 -8.60
CA CYS A 115 -4.67 -1.15 -7.85
C CYS A 115 -4.44 0.16 -7.10
N PHE A 116 -3.35 0.24 -6.33
CA PHE A 116 -3.00 1.43 -5.56
C PHE A 116 -2.61 2.60 -6.48
N GLY A 117 -3.31 3.73 -6.35
CA GLY A 117 -3.19 4.87 -7.27
C GLY A 117 -1.83 5.58 -7.29
N ILE A 118 -0.93 5.31 -6.32
CA ILE A 118 0.40 5.93 -6.27
C ILE A 118 1.26 5.58 -7.49
N TYR A 119 1.12 4.38 -8.03
CA TYR A 119 1.90 3.95 -9.20
C TYR A 119 1.56 4.80 -10.41
N LYS A 120 0.26 5.00 -10.69
CA LYS A 120 -0.25 5.90 -11.73
C LYS A 120 0.26 7.33 -11.53
N LEU A 121 0.13 7.84 -10.29
CA LEU A 121 0.53 9.21 -9.95
C LEU A 121 2.01 9.44 -10.21
N ARG A 122 2.89 8.55 -9.74
CA ARG A 122 4.34 8.70 -9.91
C ARG A 122 4.80 8.47 -11.34
N CYS A 123 4.22 7.49 -12.05
CA CYS A 123 4.46 7.26 -13.47
C CYS A 123 4.14 8.53 -14.28
N LYS A 124 2.95 9.11 -14.07
CA LYS A 124 2.50 10.32 -14.76
C LYS A 124 3.37 11.53 -14.46
N ALA A 125 3.80 11.70 -13.18
CA ALA A 125 4.67 12.80 -12.76
C ALA A 125 6.05 12.79 -13.45
N LEU A 126 6.46 11.66 -14.03
CA LEU A 126 7.71 11.50 -14.78
C LEU A 126 7.49 11.44 -16.30
N GLY A 127 6.28 11.72 -16.78
CA GLY A 127 5.95 11.64 -18.20
C GLY A 127 5.81 10.21 -18.74
N GLY A 128 5.78 9.21 -17.86
CA GLY A 128 5.57 7.82 -18.22
C GLY A 128 4.12 7.48 -18.54
N LYS A 129 3.90 6.35 -19.18
CA LYS A 129 2.58 5.79 -19.50
C LYS A 129 2.27 4.60 -18.61
N LEU A 130 1.08 4.60 -18.03
CA LEU A 130 0.60 3.44 -17.27
C LEU A 130 -0.17 2.51 -18.20
N VAL A 131 0.27 1.25 -18.27
CA VAL A 131 -0.43 0.16 -18.94
C VAL A 131 -1.12 -0.67 -17.85
N SER A 132 -2.46 -0.65 -17.86
CA SER A 132 -3.27 -1.33 -16.85
C SER A 132 -3.86 -2.62 -17.42
N VAL A 133 -3.52 -3.75 -16.83
CA VAL A 133 -4.07 -5.07 -17.15
C VAL A 133 -5.22 -5.33 -16.18
N PRO A 134 -6.46 -5.50 -16.67
CA PRO A 134 -7.59 -5.78 -15.80
C PRO A 134 -7.42 -7.11 -15.06
N MET A 135 -7.77 -7.16 -13.77
CA MET A 135 -7.96 -8.44 -13.07
C MET A 135 -9.16 -9.18 -13.66
N ILE A 136 -9.17 -10.48 -13.65
CA ILE A 136 -10.29 -11.28 -14.11
C ILE A 136 -11.36 -11.32 -13.03
N TYR A 137 -12.58 -10.80 -13.32
CA TYR A 137 -13.73 -10.94 -12.41
C TYR A 137 -14.53 -12.17 -12.78
N ARG A 138 -14.53 -13.15 -11.91
CA ARG A 138 -15.25 -14.41 -12.09
C ARG A 138 -15.70 -14.97 -10.74
N ASP A 139 -16.92 -15.47 -10.66
CA ASP A 139 -17.50 -16.11 -9.47
C ASP A 139 -17.37 -15.24 -8.20
N ASN A 140 -17.66 -13.94 -8.32
CA ASN A 140 -17.50 -12.94 -7.27
C ASN A 140 -16.07 -12.85 -6.72
N GLN A 141 -15.07 -13.15 -7.55
CA GLN A 141 -13.66 -13.03 -7.22
C GLN A 141 -12.93 -12.16 -8.24
N LEU A 142 -11.96 -11.41 -7.77
CA LEU A 142 -11.02 -10.63 -8.58
C LEU A 142 -9.68 -11.39 -8.63
N LEU A 143 -9.35 -11.95 -9.79
CA LEU A 143 -8.16 -12.79 -9.97
C LEU A 143 -7.09 -12.03 -10.75
N PHE A 144 -5.82 -12.25 -10.41
CA PHE A 144 -4.71 -11.71 -11.17
C PHE A 144 -4.58 -12.40 -12.54
N ASP A 145 -4.22 -11.61 -13.55
CA ASP A 145 -3.93 -12.09 -14.91
C ASP A 145 -2.43 -11.91 -15.21
N ALA A 146 -1.62 -12.85 -14.75
CA ALA A 146 -0.17 -12.81 -15.00
C ALA A 146 0.19 -12.96 -16.48
N ASP A 147 -0.55 -13.78 -17.20
CA ASP A 147 -0.33 -13.97 -18.65
C ASP A 147 -0.71 -12.71 -19.43
N GLY A 148 -1.78 -12.01 -19.00
CA GLY A 148 -2.16 -10.69 -19.51
C GLY A 148 -1.08 -9.62 -19.24
N ILE A 149 -0.47 -9.62 -18.05
CA ILE A 149 0.67 -8.75 -17.72
C ILE A 149 1.83 -9.00 -18.68
N ILE A 150 2.21 -10.26 -18.91
CA ILE A 150 3.31 -10.63 -19.80
C ILE A 150 2.99 -10.25 -21.25
N LYS A 151 1.75 -10.50 -21.70
CA LYS A 151 1.29 -10.13 -23.05
C LYS A 151 1.30 -8.62 -23.30
N ALA A 152 1.13 -7.81 -22.24
CA ALA A 152 1.13 -6.36 -22.33
C ALA A 152 2.54 -5.75 -22.47
N ILE A 153 3.61 -6.55 -22.35
CA ILE A 153 4.99 -6.08 -22.48
C ILE A 153 5.25 -5.55 -23.89
N SER A 154 5.81 -4.35 -23.98
CA SER A 154 6.23 -3.69 -25.20
C SER A 154 7.72 -3.31 -25.13
N PRO A 155 8.35 -2.87 -26.23
CA PRO A 155 9.72 -2.32 -26.18
C PRO A 155 9.87 -1.07 -25.29
N LYS A 156 8.77 -0.41 -24.94
CA LYS A 156 8.73 0.75 -24.04
C LYS A 156 8.54 0.38 -22.57
N THR A 157 8.22 -0.86 -22.26
CA THR A 157 8.00 -1.32 -20.88
C THR A 157 9.32 -1.30 -20.12
N LYS A 158 9.35 -0.61 -18.98
CA LYS A 158 10.51 -0.51 -18.10
C LYS A 158 10.28 -1.10 -16.72
N ILE A 159 9.04 -1.14 -16.25
CA ILE A 159 8.70 -1.63 -14.92
C ILE A 159 7.40 -2.44 -15.01
N ILE A 160 7.36 -3.56 -14.29
CA ILE A 160 6.12 -4.26 -13.92
C ILE A 160 5.94 -4.09 -12.42
N VAL A 161 4.75 -3.69 -11.97
CA VAL A 161 4.43 -3.57 -10.54
C VAL A 161 3.19 -4.35 -10.17
N VAL A 162 3.29 -5.14 -9.09
CA VAL A 162 2.20 -5.94 -8.53
C VAL A 162 2.12 -5.67 -7.02
N ALA A 163 0.96 -5.24 -6.54
CA ALA A 163 0.68 -5.17 -5.11
C ALA A 163 0.22 -6.54 -4.60
N ASN A 164 0.83 -7.04 -3.52
CA ASN A 164 0.56 -8.39 -3.01
C ASN A 164 0.76 -8.49 -1.48
N PRO A 165 -0.31 -8.44 -0.69
CA PRO A 165 -1.75 -8.36 -1.03
C PRO A 165 -2.14 -7.08 -1.78
N ASN A 166 -3.10 -7.19 -2.72
CA ASN A 166 -3.54 -6.05 -3.51
C ASN A 166 -4.47 -5.11 -2.74
N ASN A 167 -4.31 -3.84 -2.95
CA ASN A 167 -5.23 -2.79 -2.52
C ASN A 167 -5.91 -2.19 -3.77
N PRO A 168 -7.26 -2.31 -3.93
CA PRO A 168 -8.26 -2.50 -2.87
C PRO A 168 -8.78 -3.92 -2.65
N THR A 169 -8.41 -4.92 -3.45
CA THR A 169 -9.11 -6.21 -3.52
C THR A 169 -8.76 -7.18 -2.38
N GLY A 170 -7.64 -6.97 -1.69
CA GLY A 170 -7.22 -7.77 -0.54
C GLY A 170 -6.63 -9.16 -0.84
N ASN A 171 -6.67 -9.60 -2.09
CA ASN A 171 -6.25 -10.94 -2.52
C ASN A 171 -4.74 -11.04 -2.84
N PHE A 172 -4.30 -12.27 -3.13
CA PHE A 172 -2.94 -12.63 -3.52
C PHE A 172 -2.85 -13.12 -4.96
N MET A 173 -1.70 -12.83 -5.60
CA MET A 173 -1.27 -13.54 -6.80
C MET A 173 -0.60 -14.88 -6.41
N ASP A 174 -0.77 -15.91 -7.24
CA ASP A 174 -0.13 -17.22 -7.06
C ASP A 174 1.41 -17.10 -7.15
N GLY A 175 2.13 -17.84 -6.32
CA GLY A 175 3.60 -17.82 -6.27
C GLY A 175 4.26 -18.17 -7.61
N LYS A 176 3.68 -19.10 -8.39
CA LYS A 176 4.17 -19.45 -9.74
C LYS A 176 4.09 -18.30 -10.74
N ASP A 177 3.10 -17.41 -10.59
CA ASP A 177 2.91 -16.28 -11.49
C ASP A 177 3.95 -15.17 -11.23
N PHE A 178 4.43 -15.03 -9.98
CA PHE A 178 5.59 -14.18 -9.68
C PHE A 178 6.86 -14.66 -10.38
N VAL A 179 7.08 -15.98 -10.42
CA VAL A 179 8.22 -16.57 -11.12
C VAL A 179 8.13 -16.28 -12.62
N LYS A 180 6.98 -16.50 -13.26
CA LYS A 180 6.76 -16.17 -14.68
C LYS A 180 7.09 -14.71 -15.00
N ILE A 181 6.65 -13.77 -14.15
CA ILE A 181 6.91 -12.34 -14.36
C ILE A 181 8.39 -12.03 -14.12
N ALA A 182 9.04 -12.59 -13.10
CA ALA A 182 10.45 -12.40 -12.84
C ALA A 182 11.34 -12.89 -13.99
N GLU A 183 10.96 -13.99 -14.64
CA GLU A 183 11.65 -14.58 -15.80
C GLU A 183 11.59 -13.72 -17.07
N THR A 184 10.75 -12.69 -17.12
CA THR A 184 10.77 -11.70 -18.21
C THR A 184 12.05 -10.86 -18.23
N GLY A 185 12.80 -10.82 -17.12
CA GLY A 185 14.01 -10.02 -16.94
C GLY A 185 13.77 -8.51 -16.76
N LEU A 186 12.53 -8.02 -16.92
CA LEU A 186 12.19 -6.62 -16.67
C LEU A 186 12.24 -6.28 -15.19
N PRO A 187 12.57 -5.02 -14.80
CA PRO A 187 12.42 -4.54 -13.43
C PRO A 187 11.03 -4.87 -12.87
N PHE A 188 10.97 -5.71 -11.87
CA PHE A 188 9.74 -6.22 -11.29
C PHE A 188 9.61 -5.81 -9.82
N VAL A 189 8.62 -4.97 -9.53
CA VAL A 189 8.33 -4.45 -8.20
C VAL A 189 7.14 -5.19 -7.60
N VAL A 190 7.34 -5.82 -6.45
CA VAL A 190 6.28 -6.44 -5.66
C VAL A 190 6.04 -5.56 -4.42
N ASP A 191 4.87 -4.92 -4.36
CA ASP A 191 4.48 -4.11 -3.21
C ASP A 191 3.82 -4.98 -2.14
N GLU A 192 4.57 -5.24 -1.10
CA GLU A 192 4.16 -6.06 0.05
C GLU A 192 3.73 -5.20 1.26
N ALA A 193 3.06 -4.06 1.03
CA ALA A 193 2.65 -3.15 2.10
C ALA A 193 1.74 -3.80 3.17
N TYR A 194 1.14 -4.94 2.88
CA TYR A 194 0.19 -5.65 3.76
C TYR A 194 0.61 -7.08 4.08
N VAL A 195 1.81 -7.50 3.69
CA VAL A 195 2.24 -8.92 3.78
C VAL A 195 2.24 -9.46 5.22
N GLU A 196 2.46 -8.61 6.22
CA GLU A 196 2.46 -9.02 7.62
C GLU A 196 1.09 -9.59 8.05
N TYR A 197 -0.02 -9.03 7.55
CA TYR A 197 -1.37 -9.53 7.85
C TYR A 197 -1.65 -10.91 7.26
N ALA A 198 -1.00 -11.21 6.15
CA ALA A 198 -1.09 -12.51 5.48
C ALA A 198 -0.16 -13.57 6.06
N GLY A 199 0.84 -13.10 6.82
CA GLY A 199 1.97 -13.91 7.29
C GLY A 199 3.19 -13.82 6.37
N LEU A 200 4.34 -13.55 6.96
CA LEU A 200 5.61 -13.35 6.24
C LEU A 200 6.05 -14.56 5.39
N ALA A 201 5.55 -15.75 5.68
CA ALA A 201 5.78 -16.95 4.86
C ALA A 201 5.21 -16.83 3.43
N LYS A 202 4.25 -15.92 3.20
CA LYS A 202 3.68 -15.62 1.88
C LYS A 202 4.43 -14.53 1.11
N SER A 203 5.49 -13.98 1.69
CA SER A 203 6.35 -12.99 1.03
C SER A 203 7.08 -13.57 -0.16
N GLN A 204 7.27 -12.74 -1.18
CA GLN A 204 8.07 -13.07 -2.36
C GLN A 204 9.55 -12.69 -2.20
N VAL A 205 10.00 -12.35 -0.99
CA VAL A 205 11.38 -11.92 -0.72
C VAL A 205 12.43 -12.94 -1.16
N ALA A 206 12.12 -14.24 -1.14
CA ALA A 206 13.01 -15.29 -1.62
C ALA A 206 13.41 -15.11 -3.11
N LEU A 207 12.58 -14.44 -3.91
CA LEU A 207 12.88 -14.14 -5.31
C LEU A 207 14.03 -13.14 -5.46
N VAL A 208 14.29 -12.29 -4.46
CA VAL A 208 15.39 -11.30 -4.48
C VAL A 208 16.76 -11.99 -4.59
N ASN A 209 16.91 -13.14 -3.95
CA ASN A 209 18.16 -13.91 -4.02
C ASN A 209 18.31 -14.69 -5.35
N LYS A 210 17.17 -14.95 -6.03
CA LYS A 210 17.15 -15.74 -7.27
C LYS A 210 17.16 -14.87 -8.53
N TYR A 211 16.48 -13.72 -8.50
CA TYR A 211 16.28 -12.86 -9.66
C TYR A 211 16.74 -11.43 -9.35
N LYS A 212 17.78 -10.95 -10.05
CA LYS A 212 18.35 -9.59 -9.84
C LYS A 212 17.38 -8.46 -10.17
N ASN A 213 16.40 -8.71 -11.01
CA ASN A 213 15.39 -7.74 -11.44
C ASN A 213 14.21 -7.58 -10.48
N VAL A 214 14.14 -8.41 -9.41
CA VAL A 214 13.03 -8.36 -8.43
C VAL A 214 13.35 -7.38 -7.30
N MET A 215 12.39 -6.52 -7.01
CA MET A 215 12.41 -5.53 -5.93
C MET A 215 11.16 -5.69 -5.07
N ILE A 216 11.32 -5.87 -3.77
CA ILE A 216 10.19 -5.93 -2.83
C ILE A 216 10.09 -4.60 -2.10
N THR A 217 8.92 -3.99 -2.04
CA THR A 217 8.69 -2.79 -1.24
C THR A 217 7.81 -3.09 -0.03
N ARG A 218 8.12 -2.51 1.12
CA ARG A 218 7.34 -2.63 2.36
C ARG A 218 7.26 -1.31 3.11
N THR A 219 6.34 -1.24 4.06
CA THR A 219 6.10 -0.05 4.88
C THR A 219 5.74 -0.42 6.31
N LEU A 220 6.13 0.40 7.26
CA LEU A 220 5.68 0.27 8.65
C LEU A 220 4.37 1.02 8.91
N SER A 221 3.78 1.61 7.88
CA SER A 221 2.53 2.39 8.01
C SER A 221 1.31 1.55 8.35
N LYS A 222 1.32 0.21 8.08
CA LYS A 222 0.14 -0.67 8.15
C LYS A 222 0.19 -1.56 9.39
N ALA A 223 0.73 -2.76 9.31
CA ALA A 223 0.73 -3.72 10.42
C ALA A 223 1.48 -3.19 11.65
N TYR A 224 2.56 -2.46 11.48
CA TYR A 224 3.31 -1.86 12.58
C TYR A 224 2.66 -0.61 13.19
N GLY A 225 1.62 -0.03 12.56
CA GLY A 225 0.88 1.13 13.09
C GLY A 225 1.67 2.44 13.09
N LEU A 226 2.62 2.62 12.19
CA LEU A 226 3.53 3.77 12.15
C LEU A 226 3.30 4.68 10.93
N ALA A 227 2.05 4.86 10.50
CA ALA A 227 1.72 5.67 9.33
C ALA A 227 2.27 7.11 9.43
N GLY A 228 2.21 7.72 10.62
CA GLY A 228 2.72 9.07 10.89
C GLY A 228 4.25 9.17 10.91
N MET A 229 4.97 8.08 11.13
CA MET A 229 6.44 8.07 11.16
C MET A 229 7.06 8.08 9.76
N ARG A 230 6.30 7.80 8.73
CA ARG A 230 6.77 7.82 7.35
C ARG A 230 8.01 6.94 7.14
N PHE A 231 7.92 5.64 7.44
CA PHE A 231 9.00 4.69 7.22
C PHE A 231 8.59 3.58 6.25
N GLY A 232 9.38 3.40 5.20
CA GLY A 232 9.25 2.30 4.24
C GLY A 232 10.63 1.86 3.76
N TYR A 233 10.68 0.73 3.09
CA TYR A 233 11.94 0.19 2.59
C TYR A 233 11.75 -0.67 1.35
N MET A 234 12.85 -0.87 0.62
CA MET A 234 12.98 -1.80 -0.49
C MET A 234 14.01 -2.86 -0.16
N LEU A 235 13.74 -4.08 -0.62
CA LEU A 235 14.63 -5.23 -0.61
C LEU A 235 14.93 -5.61 -2.06
N ALA A 236 16.20 -5.70 -2.42
CA ALA A 236 16.63 -6.07 -3.76
C ALA A 236 18.06 -6.60 -3.75
N ASN A 237 18.52 -7.05 -4.91
CA ASN A 237 19.95 -7.36 -5.11
C ASN A 237 20.80 -6.13 -4.76
N GLU A 238 21.97 -6.35 -4.13
CA GLU A 238 22.86 -5.26 -3.65
C GLU A 238 23.28 -4.29 -4.77
N GLN A 239 23.51 -4.80 -5.97
CA GLN A 239 23.87 -3.95 -7.12
C GLN A 239 22.72 -3.02 -7.51
N VAL A 240 21.46 -3.51 -7.46
CA VAL A 240 20.26 -2.71 -7.72
C VAL A 240 20.06 -1.65 -6.64
N ILE A 241 20.24 -2.04 -5.35
CA ILE A 241 20.19 -1.09 -4.24
C ILE A 241 21.22 0.03 -4.42
N ALA A 242 22.48 -0.31 -4.75
CA ALA A 242 23.56 0.67 -4.93
C ALA A 242 23.24 1.69 -6.04
N GLN A 243 22.65 1.24 -7.15
CA GLN A 243 22.27 2.13 -8.26
C GLN A 243 21.09 3.04 -7.89
N ILE A 244 20.04 2.49 -7.30
CA ILE A 244 18.86 3.29 -6.89
C ILE A 244 19.21 4.24 -5.75
N ALA A 245 20.16 3.90 -4.89
CA ALA A 245 20.63 4.77 -3.80
C ALA A 245 21.25 6.09 -4.31
N ALA A 246 21.68 6.17 -5.57
CA ALA A 246 22.10 7.43 -6.18
C ALA A 246 20.95 8.48 -6.28
N MET A 247 19.68 8.03 -6.20
CA MET A 247 18.50 8.91 -6.20
C MET A 247 18.12 9.39 -4.79
N LEU A 248 18.80 8.91 -3.73
CA LEU A 248 18.50 9.33 -2.36
C LEU A 248 18.78 10.82 -2.16
N ILE A 249 17.81 11.49 -1.55
CA ILE A 249 18.06 12.79 -0.97
C ILE A 249 18.85 12.57 0.34
N PRO A 250 19.97 13.28 0.55
CA PRO A 250 20.74 13.13 1.78
C PRO A 250 19.87 13.25 3.03
N TRP A 251 20.03 12.32 3.97
CA TRP A 251 19.26 12.27 5.24
C TRP A 251 17.75 12.19 5.08
N ASN A 252 17.26 11.52 4.06
CA ASN A 252 15.85 11.42 3.71
C ASN A 252 14.95 10.89 4.83
N VAL A 253 15.44 9.98 5.68
CA VAL A 253 14.67 9.43 6.82
C VAL A 253 15.17 10.02 8.13
N GLY A 254 14.29 10.67 8.88
CA GLY A 254 14.63 11.32 10.15
C GLY A 254 14.99 10.33 11.25
N THR A 255 15.83 10.78 12.20
CA THR A 255 16.32 9.99 13.35
C THR A 255 15.17 9.32 14.10
N ILE A 256 14.11 10.06 14.46
CA ILE A 256 12.98 9.53 15.23
C ILE A 256 12.30 8.41 14.48
N ALA A 257 12.08 8.56 13.17
CA ALA A 257 11.43 7.54 12.33
C ALA A 257 12.27 6.25 12.25
N MET A 258 13.59 6.34 12.11
CA MET A 258 14.48 5.18 12.06
C MET A 258 14.47 4.38 13.37
N TRP A 259 14.58 5.06 14.51
CA TRP A 259 14.61 4.40 15.80
C TRP A 259 13.23 3.87 16.21
N ALA A 260 12.15 4.57 15.86
CA ALA A 260 10.79 4.04 16.01
C ALA A 260 10.58 2.80 15.15
N ALA A 261 11.10 2.79 13.92
CA ALA A 261 11.07 1.64 13.03
C ALA A 261 11.85 0.46 13.59
N LEU A 262 13.07 0.68 14.09
CA LEU A 262 13.88 -0.38 14.70
C LEU A 262 13.17 -0.99 15.92
N ALA A 263 12.64 -0.15 16.81
CA ALA A 263 11.89 -0.60 17.98
C ALA A 263 10.64 -1.41 17.61
N ALA A 264 9.94 -1.01 16.54
CA ALA A 264 8.77 -1.74 16.03
C ALA A 264 9.14 -3.10 15.43
N LEU A 265 10.25 -3.18 14.68
CA LEU A 265 10.77 -4.41 14.08
C LEU A 265 11.30 -5.41 15.13
N GLU A 266 11.66 -4.92 16.31
CA GLU A 266 12.08 -5.74 17.46
C GLU A 266 10.92 -6.13 18.38
N ASP A 267 9.75 -5.51 18.21
CA ASP A 267 8.56 -5.80 19.01
C ASP A 267 7.63 -6.80 18.32
N VAL A 268 8.13 -8.03 18.15
CA VAL A 268 7.41 -9.11 17.45
C VAL A 268 6.05 -9.37 18.08
N LYS A 269 5.96 -9.36 19.42
CA LYS A 269 4.69 -9.57 20.13
C LYS A 269 3.64 -8.54 19.77
N ALA A 270 4.01 -7.26 19.72
CA ALA A 270 3.07 -6.21 19.34
C ALA A 270 2.61 -6.34 17.87
N LEU A 271 3.47 -6.81 16.97
CA LEU A 271 3.09 -7.11 15.60
C LEU A 271 2.09 -8.28 15.54
N GLU A 272 2.37 -9.37 16.22
CA GLU A 272 1.50 -10.55 16.27
C GLU A 272 0.10 -10.22 16.84
N GLU A 273 0.03 -9.42 17.90
CA GLU A 273 -1.23 -8.94 18.48
C GLU A 273 -2.04 -8.11 17.48
N ARG A 274 -1.39 -7.22 16.71
CA ARG A 274 -2.04 -6.40 15.67
C ARG A 274 -2.55 -7.24 14.51
N VAL A 275 -1.74 -8.18 14.04
CA VAL A 275 -2.11 -9.10 12.97
C VAL A 275 -3.31 -9.96 13.40
N LYS A 276 -3.25 -10.53 14.60
CA LYS A 276 -4.36 -11.32 15.17
C LYS A 276 -5.64 -10.49 15.26
N PHE A 277 -5.56 -9.29 15.85
CA PHE A 277 -6.70 -8.37 15.96
C PHE A 277 -7.33 -8.07 14.60
N ASN A 278 -6.50 -7.76 13.59
CA ASN A 278 -6.96 -7.48 12.23
C ASN A 278 -7.69 -8.68 11.61
N ASN A 279 -7.10 -9.87 11.70
CA ASN A 279 -7.65 -11.07 11.07
C ASN A 279 -8.95 -11.52 11.75
N GLU A 280 -9.04 -11.36 13.07
CA GLU A 280 -10.31 -11.57 13.80
C GLU A 280 -11.38 -10.58 13.34
N ALA A 281 -11.02 -9.33 13.06
CA ALA A 281 -11.96 -8.32 12.57
C ALA A 281 -12.39 -8.59 11.11
N ILE A 282 -11.51 -9.08 10.22
CA ILE A 282 -11.91 -9.54 8.87
C ILE A 282 -12.96 -10.65 8.99
N THR A 283 -12.68 -11.69 9.78
CA THR A 283 -13.62 -12.79 10.02
C THR A 283 -14.96 -12.30 10.61
N TYR A 284 -14.92 -11.30 11.49
CA TYR A 284 -16.13 -10.66 12.02
C TYR A 284 -16.97 -10.03 10.91
N TYR A 285 -16.38 -9.23 10.02
CA TYR A 285 -17.10 -8.64 8.88
C TYR A 285 -17.69 -9.69 7.95
N GLU A 286 -16.94 -10.73 7.61
CA GLU A 286 -17.38 -11.81 6.74
C GLU A 286 -18.60 -12.52 7.34
N ASN A 287 -18.56 -12.87 8.64
CA ASN A 287 -19.67 -13.52 9.32
C ASN A 287 -20.91 -12.65 9.45
N GLU A 288 -20.72 -11.37 9.77
CA GLU A 288 -21.85 -10.45 9.99
C GLU A 288 -22.54 -10.02 8.69
N LEU A 289 -21.81 -10.03 7.55
CA LEU A 289 -22.32 -9.49 6.30
C LEU A 289 -22.66 -10.56 5.26
N LYS A 290 -22.30 -11.84 5.45
CA LYS A 290 -22.52 -12.92 4.48
C LYS A 290 -23.98 -13.11 4.04
N ASP A 291 -24.92 -12.83 4.94
CA ASP A 291 -26.36 -13.02 4.69
C ASP A 291 -27.07 -11.71 4.27
N VAL A 292 -26.33 -10.63 3.95
CA VAL A 292 -26.91 -9.39 3.44
C VAL A 292 -27.23 -9.57 1.95
N PRO A 293 -28.53 -9.54 1.55
CA PRO A 293 -28.91 -9.82 0.16
C PRO A 293 -28.26 -8.86 -0.85
N GLY A 294 -27.64 -9.40 -1.89
CA GLY A 294 -27.03 -8.63 -2.97
C GLY A 294 -25.71 -7.95 -2.62
N LEU A 295 -25.15 -8.18 -1.42
CA LEU A 295 -23.83 -7.73 -1.01
C LEU A 295 -22.79 -8.84 -1.23
N VAL A 296 -21.72 -8.52 -1.95
CA VAL A 296 -20.53 -9.38 -2.04
C VAL A 296 -19.47 -8.86 -1.07
N VAL A 297 -18.93 -9.75 -0.25
CA VAL A 297 -17.85 -9.47 0.71
C VAL A 297 -16.59 -10.17 0.22
N PHE A 298 -15.55 -9.41 -0.14
CA PHE A 298 -14.30 -9.98 -0.62
C PHE A 298 -13.38 -10.31 0.55
N HIS A 299 -12.87 -11.55 0.61
CA HIS A 299 -11.87 -11.90 1.61
C HIS A 299 -10.61 -11.04 1.44
N SER A 300 -10.08 -10.53 2.56
CA SER A 300 -8.94 -9.63 2.53
C SER A 300 -7.79 -10.13 3.40
N TYR A 301 -6.59 -10.08 2.82
CA TYR A 301 -5.31 -10.25 3.52
C TYR A 301 -4.64 -8.92 3.88
N GLY A 302 -5.40 -7.80 3.84
CA GLY A 302 -4.97 -6.49 4.29
C GLY A 302 -5.69 -6.06 5.57
N ASN A 303 -5.55 -4.77 5.93
CA ASN A 303 -6.34 -4.17 7.01
C ASN A 303 -7.52 -3.34 6.49
N TYR A 304 -8.19 -3.86 5.51
CA TYR A 304 -9.38 -3.30 4.88
C TYR A 304 -10.21 -4.43 4.28
N ILE A 305 -11.45 -4.12 3.94
CA ILE A 305 -12.34 -5.04 3.26
C ILE A 305 -12.99 -4.33 2.06
N LEU A 306 -13.00 -4.98 0.91
CA LEU A 306 -13.71 -4.53 -0.29
C LEU A 306 -15.09 -5.17 -0.30
N LEU A 307 -16.09 -4.39 -0.65
CA LEU A 307 -17.49 -4.79 -0.70
C LEU A 307 -18.09 -4.34 -2.02
N ASP A 308 -19.04 -5.10 -2.55
CA ASP A 308 -19.79 -4.75 -3.76
C ASP A 308 -21.30 -4.89 -3.51
N GLY A 309 -22.00 -3.77 -3.62
CA GLY A 309 -23.45 -3.68 -3.45
C GLY A 309 -24.26 -3.74 -4.74
N HIS A 310 -23.61 -3.96 -5.89
CA HIS A 310 -24.27 -3.93 -7.21
C HIS A 310 -25.42 -4.94 -7.33
N GLY A 311 -25.25 -6.13 -6.74
CA GLY A 311 -26.30 -7.16 -6.74
C GLY A 311 -27.61 -6.74 -6.03
N ALA A 312 -27.54 -5.72 -5.17
CA ALA A 312 -28.71 -5.09 -4.52
C ALA A 312 -29.11 -3.77 -5.20
N GLY A 313 -28.50 -3.39 -6.34
CA GLY A 313 -28.72 -2.10 -6.98
C GLY A 313 -28.15 -0.90 -6.20
N LYS A 314 -27.20 -1.14 -5.28
CA LYS A 314 -26.61 -0.12 -4.40
C LYS A 314 -25.29 0.39 -4.98
N LYS A 315 -25.09 1.72 -4.91
CA LYS A 315 -23.85 2.37 -5.32
C LYS A 315 -22.91 2.58 -4.13
N GLY A 316 -21.60 2.44 -4.38
CA GLY A 316 -20.58 2.66 -3.38
C GLY A 316 -20.58 4.10 -2.82
N ASP A 317 -20.74 5.10 -3.69
CA ASP A 317 -20.77 6.51 -3.28
C ASP A 317 -21.97 6.82 -2.37
N ASP A 318 -23.15 6.19 -2.62
CA ASP A 318 -24.32 6.35 -1.76
C ASP A 318 -24.06 5.73 -0.37
N MET A 319 -23.38 4.56 -0.32
CA MET A 319 -22.97 3.95 0.95
C MET A 319 -22.00 4.87 1.72
N ILE A 320 -21.05 5.51 1.03
CA ILE A 320 -20.09 6.43 1.65
C ILE A 320 -20.80 7.65 2.23
N ALA A 321 -21.73 8.25 1.48
CA ALA A 321 -22.53 9.37 1.95
C ALA A 321 -23.42 8.99 3.15
N PHE A 322 -23.99 7.77 3.12
CA PHE A 322 -24.81 7.22 4.22
C PHE A 322 -23.98 6.96 5.49
N ALA A 323 -22.77 6.42 5.35
CA ALA A 323 -21.83 6.19 6.43
C ALA A 323 -21.36 7.50 7.08
N LEU A 324 -21.06 8.51 6.27
CA LEU A 324 -20.62 9.81 6.76
C LEU A 324 -21.66 10.49 7.65
N LYS A 325 -22.95 10.41 7.30
CA LYS A 325 -24.06 10.89 8.16
C LYS A 325 -24.12 10.19 9.53
N ARG A 326 -23.47 9.03 9.67
CA ARG A 326 -23.35 8.24 10.90
C ARG A 326 -21.98 8.37 11.59
N GLY A 327 -21.18 9.34 11.16
CA GLY A 327 -19.87 9.61 11.73
C GLY A 327 -18.74 8.69 11.25
N LEU A 328 -18.95 7.93 10.16
CA LEU A 328 -17.95 7.01 9.62
C LEU A 328 -17.40 7.54 8.27
N ILE A 329 -16.10 7.71 8.17
CA ILE A 329 -15.44 8.06 6.90
C ILE A 329 -14.94 6.77 6.23
N LEU A 330 -15.55 6.40 5.12
CA LEU A 330 -15.13 5.26 4.28
C LEU A 330 -14.34 5.75 3.06
N ARG A 331 -13.80 4.83 2.26
CA ARG A 331 -13.05 5.15 1.05
C ARG A 331 -13.88 4.90 -0.19
N PRO A 332 -14.13 5.93 -1.04
CA PRO A 332 -14.70 5.73 -2.36
C PRO A 332 -13.77 4.88 -3.23
N GLN A 333 -14.36 4.07 -4.09
CA GLN A 333 -13.64 3.30 -5.10
C GLN A 333 -14.08 3.76 -6.50
N GLU A 334 -13.12 3.83 -7.41
CA GLU A 334 -13.46 3.98 -8.83
C GLU A 334 -14.27 2.75 -9.27
N PRO A 335 -15.19 2.90 -10.22
CA PRO A 335 -15.92 1.76 -10.78
C PRO A 335 -14.95 0.67 -11.28
N ILE A 336 -15.24 -0.58 -10.93
CA ILE A 336 -14.48 -1.74 -11.38
C ILE A 336 -15.31 -2.41 -12.48
N TYR A 337 -14.81 -2.48 -13.69
CA TYR A 337 -15.55 -2.97 -14.88
C TYR A 337 -16.88 -2.23 -15.14
N GLY A 338 -16.95 -0.94 -14.86
CA GLY A 338 -18.18 -0.17 -14.99
C GLY A 338 -19.20 -0.38 -13.87
N ASN A 339 -18.91 -1.27 -12.92
CA ASN A 339 -19.71 -1.49 -11.72
C ASN A 339 -19.34 -0.44 -10.65
N ASP A 340 -20.29 0.40 -10.28
CA ASP A 340 -20.16 1.49 -9.30
C ASP A 340 -20.62 1.08 -7.88
N GLY A 341 -20.92 -0.21 -7.65
CA GLY A 341 -21.33 -0.75 -6.35
C GLY A 341 -20.19 -0.93 -5.34
N PHE A 342 -18.94 -0.82 -5.78
CA PHE A 342 -17.78 -1.05 -4.94
C PHE A 342 -17.52 0.07 -3.92
N PHE A 343 -17.24 -0.34 -2.70
CA PHE A 343 -16.73 0.54 -1.64
C PHE A 343 -15.77 -0.23 -0.74
N ARG A 344 -14.86 0.49 -0.09
CA ARG A 344 -13.86 -0.10 0.80
C ARG A 344 -13.89 0.58 2.15
N LEU A 345 -13.72 -0.22 3.20
CA LEU A 345 -13.51 0.28 4.55
C LEU A 345 -12.23 -0.30 5.16
N THR A 346 -11.58 0.50 5.98
CA THR A 346 -10.42 0.10 6.78
C THR A 346 -10.91 -0.63 8.04
N ILE A 347 -10.15 -1.62 8.52
CA ILE A 347 -10.40 -2.25 9.82
C ILE A 347 -10.12 -1.24 10.92
N GLY A 348 -11.17 -0.89 11.67
CA GLY A 348 -11.11 0.03 12.81
C GLY A 348 -11.00 -0.71 14.15
N SER A 349 -11.16 0.02 15.25
CA SER A 349 -11.35 -0.56 16.58
C SER A 349 -12.61 -1.45 16.63
N LYS A 350 -12.74 -2.28 17.64
CA LYS A 350 -13.91 -3.16 17.79
C LYS A 350 -15.23 -2.39 17.72
N LYS A 351 -15.31 -1.23 18.38
CA LYS A 351 -16.49 -0.35 18.36
C LYS A 351 -16.77 0.17 16.95
N GLU A 352 -15.74 0.65 16.25
CA GLU A 352 -15.87 1.18 14.88
C GLU A 352 -16.32 0.11 13.90
N ASN A 353 -15.79 -1.12 14.02
CA ASN A 353 -16.19 -2.25 13.19
C ASN A 353 -17.68 -2.60 13.41
N GLN A 354 -18.16 -2.59 14.66
CA GLN A 354 -19.58 -2.79 14.98
C GLN A 354 -20.47 -1.68 14.40
N MET A 355 -20.04 -0.42 14.50
CA MET A 355 -20.76 0.71 13.90
C MET A 355 -20.83 0.58 12.37
N ALA A 356 -19.73 0.19 11.73
CA ALA A 356 -19.68 0.01 10.29
C ALA A 356 -20.58 -1.13 9.81
N VAL A 357 -20.55 -2.29 10.46
CA VAL A 357 -21.46 -3.41 10.16
C VAL A 357 -22.92 -2.98 10.28
N LYS A 358 -23.26 -2.27 11.36
CA LYS A 358 -24.63 -1.74 11.55
C LYS A 358 -25.01 -0.79 10.41
N ALA A 359 -24.14 0.15 10.06
CA ALA A 359 -24.40 1.11 8.98
C ALA A 359 -24.61 0.42 7.63
N ILE A 360 -23.80 -0.61 7.33
CA ILE A 360 -23.95 -1.41 6.10
C ILE A 360 -25.29 -2.13 6.09
N LYS A 361 -25.61 -2.87 7.14
CA LYS A 361 -26.90 -3.59 7.25
C LYS A 361 -28.10 -2.65 7.12
N ASP A 362 -28.06 -1.46 7.74
CA ASP A 362 -29.13 -0.47 7.65
C ASP A 362 -29.27 0.10 6.23
N PHE A 363 -28.14 0.35 5.54
CA PHE A 363 -28.13 0.84 4.15
C PHE A 363 -28.73 -0.18 3.17
N PHE A 364 -28.45 -1.46 3.36
CA PHE A 364 -28.98 -2.52 2.49
C PHE A 364 -30.44 -2.86 2.76
N LYS A 365 -31.03 -2.40 3.89
CA LYS A 365 -32.46 -2.50 4.18
C LYS A 365 -33.27 -1.31 3.67
N SER A 366 -32.63 -0.18 3.42
CA SER A 366 -33.27 1.04 2.88
C SER A 366 -33.38 1.00 1.36
#